data_9daebbb67feeb26dbac1ed8545a86641
#
_entry.id   9daebbb67feeb26dbac1ed8545a86641
#
_cell.length_a   1.000
_cell.length_b   1.000
_cell.length_c   1.000
_cell.angle_alpha   90.00
_cell.angle_beta   90.00
_cell.angle_gamma   90.00
#
_symmetry.space_group_name_H-M   'P 1'
#
loop_
_entity.id
_entity.type
_entity.pdbx_description
1 polymer ?
#
loop_
_entity_poly.entity_id
_entity_poly.type
_entity_poly.pdbx_seq_one_letter_code
_entity_poly.pdbx_strand_id
1 'polypeptide(L)'
;ITNDYEFVNNNPEANFDHLFTYVIDNDILYLRFSSFAIIEQISKANNPENTEAREATEVYCEYMNQLVFNQEIKGVIVDVRNNGGGALWDMFTVLGPLLKEDTHVLDTKTKIGLGRLDYGEWNPFNAQVTTQRQVGEMLDWDGKLPETNCIGDRKLVLLTDNWSVSMSEMTAAAVKQLPYATVIGQRTFGGLGPLTTKTHTSFSGQFGDRNLENTSYFVYTSTWMSRTHDGEQLEGIGITPDIPVKQDFERFTKQHIDDQLEY
;
A
#
# COMPACT_ATOMS: atom_id res chain seq x y z
N ILE A 1 -13.52 12.23 14.40
CA ILE A 1 -12.42 11.25 14.56
C ILE A 1 -11.74 11.64 15.84
N THR A 2 -12.16 11.01 16.93
CA THR A 2 -11.57 11.24 18.24
C THR A 2 -10.24 10.55 18.25
N ASN A 3 -9.15 11.34 18.21
CA ASN A 3 -7.77 10.98 18.54
C ASN A 3 -7.45 9.48 18.35
N ASP A 4 -7.21 9.05 17.11
CA ASP A 4 -6.68 7.70 16.85
C ASP A 4 -5.39 7.47 17.65
N TYR A 5 -4.66 8.54 17.94
CA TYR A 5 -3.49 8.49 18.81
C TYR A 5 -3.86 8.17 20.28
N GLU A 6 -4.97 8.68 20.80
CA GLU A 6 -5.49 8.26 22.10
C GLU A 6 -6.03 6.83 22.06
N PHE A 7 -6.71 6.45 20.99
CA PHE A 7 -7.17 5.08 20.81
C PHE A 7 -5.98 4.10 20.72
N VAL A 8 -4.98 4.44 19.91
CA VAL A 8 -3.76 3.64 19.75
C VAL A 8 -2.91 3.64 21.03
N ASN A 9 -2.74 4.78 21.73
CA ASN A 9 -1.96 4.81 22.97
C ASN A 9 -2.72 4.26 24.19
N ASN A 10 -4.04 4.31 24.21
CA ASN A 10 -4.84 3.77 25.31
C ASN A 10 -5.20 2.28 25.09
N ASN A 11 -4.97 1.77 23.88
CA ASN A 11 -5.09 0.36 23.59
C ASN A 11 -3.66 -0.23 23.48
N PRO A 12 -3.15 -0.91 24.52
CA PRO A 12 -1.81 -1.49 24.49
C PRO A 12 -1.63 -2.57 23.41
N GLU A 13 -2.73 -3.05 22.80
CA GLU A 13 -2.71 -3.98 21.68
C GLU A 13 -2.64 -3.27 20.32
N ALA A 14 -2.93 -1.96 20.27
CA ALA A 14 -2.77 -1.15 19.06
C ALA A 14 -1.33 -0.61 18.94
N ASN A 15 -0.36 -1.50 19.00
CA ASN A 15 1.04 -1.14 18.91
C ASN A 15 1.39 -0.79 17.45
N PHE A 16 2.06 0.35 17.22
CA PHE A 16 2.55 0.76 15.89
C PHE A 16 3.58 -0.21 15.29
N ASP A 17 4.06 -1.16 16.07
CA ASP A 17 4.93 -2.25 15.63
C ASP A 17 4.17 -3.34 14.86
N HIS A 18 2.82 -3.36 14.91
CA HIS A 18 2.04 -4.30 14.13
C HIS A 18 2.00 -3.90 12.65
N LEU A 19 2.12 -4.92 11.80
CA LEU A 19 2.06 -4.76 10.35
C LEU A 19 0.74 -4.12 9.90
N PHE A 20 -0.37 -4.46 10.60
CA PHE A 20 -1.71 -3.95 10.33
C PHE A 20 -2.38 -3.43 11.59
N THR A 21 -3.14 -2.35 11.42
CA THR A 21 -4.09 -1.86 12.40
C THR A 21 -5.35 -1.42 11.67
N TYR A 22 -6.53 -1.81 12.15
CA TYR A 22 -7.78 -1.26 11.68
C TYR A 22 -8.58 -0.68 12.84
N VAL A 23 -9.39 0.33 12.54
CA VAL A 23 -10.27 1.00 13.49
C VAL A 23 -11.60 1.29 12.81
N ILE A 24 -12.68 1.23 13.55
CA ILE A 24 -13.97 1.77 13.13
C ILE A 24 -14.27 2.96 14.04
N ASP A 25 -14.39 4.14 13.43
CA ASP A 25 -14.86 5.34 14.12
C ASP A 25 -16.15 5.82 13.46
N ASN A 26 -17.24 5.74 14.20
CA ASN A 26 -18.59 5.99 13.70
C ASN A 26 -18.92 5.12 12.45
N ASP A 27 -18.93 5.73 11.26
CA ASP A 27 -19.20 5.07 9.98
C ASP A 27 -17.98 5.06 9.04
N ILE A 28 -16.79 5.29 9.58
CA ILE A 28 -15.51 5.27 8.87
C ILE A 28 -14.72 4.01 9.24
N LEU A 29 -14.29 3.26 8.24
CA LEU A 29 -13.36 2.16 8.37
C LEU A 29 -11.94 2.64 8.03
N TYR A 30 -11.06 2.62 9.02
CA TYR A 30 -9.67 3.01 8.87
C TYR A 30 -8.76 1.78 8.85
N LEU A 31 -7.84 1.72 7.89
CA LEU A 31 -6.78 0.72 7.81
C LEU A 31 -5.42 1.41 7.74
N ARG A 32 -4.50 1.03 8.60
CA ARG A 32 -3.08 1.37 8.51
C ARG A 32 -2.24 0.12 8.41
N PHE A 33 -1.18 0.19 7.60
CA PHE A 33 -0.18 -0.88 7.52
C PHE A 33 1.19 -0.31 7.13
N SER A 34 2.25 -0.88 7.69
CA SER A 34 3.62 -0.36 7.56
C SER A 34 4.39 -0.93 6.36
N SER A 35 3.89 -2.01 5.74
CA SER A 35 4.54 -2.66 4.60
C SER A 35 3.54 -3.48 3.78
N PHE A 36 3.78 -3.56 2.47
CA PHE A 36 3.07 -4.47 1.57
C PHE A 36 3.67 -5.87 1.68
N ALA A 37 3.31 -6.58 2.76
CA ALA A 37 3.77 -7.94 3.07
C ALA A 37 2.60 -8.86 3.49
N ILE A 38 1.39 -8.61 2.98
CA ILE A 38 0.13 -9.27 3.39
C ILE A 38 0.14 -10.76 3.05
N ILE A 39 0.42 -11.07 1.78
CA ILE A 39 0.44 -12.46 1.29
C ILE A 39 1.53 -13.26 2.01
N GLU A 40 2.66 -12.63 2.30
CA GLU A 40 3.72 -13.24 3.09
C GLU A 40 3.25 -13.58 4.50
N GLN A 41 2.52 -12.67 5.18
CA GLN A 41 1.96 -12.93 6.50
C GLN A 41 0.90 -14.01 6.47
N ILE A 42 -0.04 -13.97 5.52
CA ILE A 42 -1.04 -15.04 5.36
C ILE A 42 -0.35 -16.40 5.16
N SER A 43 0.70 -16.47 4.36
CA SER A 43 1.47 -17.71 4.16
C SER A 43 2.17 -18.17 5.44
N LYS A 44 2.78 -17.25 6.19
CA LYS A 44 3.48 -17.56 7.45
C LYS A 44 2.52 -17.93 8.59
N ALA A 45 1.29 -17.44 8.57
CA ALA A 45 0.26 -17.75 9.56
C ALA A 45 -0.14 -19.24 9.58
N ASN A 46 0.16 -19.99 8.52
CA ASN A 46 0.00 -21.45 8.48
C ASN A 46 0.93 -22.16 9.47
N ASN A 47 2.00 -21.53 9.94
CA ASN A 47 2.80 -22.03 11.04
C ASN A 47 2.20 -21.57 12.38
N PRO A 48 1.68 -22.47 13.24
CA PRO A 48 1.04 -22.10 14.49
C PRO A 48 1.97 -21.44 15.52
N GLU A 49 3.29 -21.57 15.34
CA GLU A 49 4.28 -20.93 16.19
C GLU A 49 4.55 -19.45 15.80
N ASN A 50 4.11 -19.03 14.62
CA ASN A 50 4.28 -17.66 14.16
C ASN A 50 3.07 -16.79 14.58
N THR A 51 3.06 -16.37 15.84
CA THR A 51 1.98 -15.59 16.44
C THR A 51 1.80 -14.24 15.76
N GLU A 52 2.90 -13.53 15.44
CA GLU A 52 2.87 -12.23 14.77
C GLU A 52 2.17 -12.30 13.40
N ALA A 53 2.51 -13.30 12.59
CA ALA A 53 1.89 -13.47 11.27
C ALA A 53 0.40 -13.84 11.39
N ARG A 54 0.02 -14.59 12.41
CA ARG A 54 -1.39 -14.94 12.67
C ARG A 54 -2.19 -13.71 13.10
N GLU A 55 -1.67 -12.93 14.03
CA GLU A 55 -2.29 -11.68 14.48
C GLU A 55 -2.47 -10.70 13.32
N ALA A 56 -1.43 -10.49 12.51
CA ALA A 56 -1.51 -9.63 11.32
C ALA A 56 -2.56 -10.14 10.31
N THR A 57 -2.64 -11.46 10.12
CA THR A 57 -3.64 -12.07 9.24
C THR A 57 -5.05 -11.91 9.79
N GLU A 58 -5.25 -12.10 11.09
CA GLU A 58 -6.54 -11.91 11.77
C GLU A 58 -7.04 -10.47 11.63
N VAL A 59 -6.16 -9.48 11.84
CA VAL A 59 -6.49 -8.05 11.65
C VAL A 59 -6.91 -7.76 10.22
N TYR A 60 -6.18 -8.29 9.24
CA TYR A 60 -6.52 -8.10 7.83
C TYR A 60 -7.87 -8.77 7.47
N CYS A 61 -8.10 -10.01 7.94
CA CYS A 61 -9.36 -10.72 7.74
C CYS A 61 -10.54 -9.95 8.34
N GLU A 62 -10.37 -9.40 9.53
CA GLU A 62 -11.42 -8.63 10.19
C GLU A 62 -11.70 -7.30 9.48
N TYR A 63 -10.66 -6.60 9.03
CA TYR A 63 -10.82 -5.43 8.16
C TYR A 63 -11.65 -5.76 6.91
N MET A 64 -11.32 -6.85 6.22
CA MET A 64 -12.05 -7.28 5.03
C MET A 64 -13.50 -7.69 5.35
N ASN A 65 -13.73 -8.30 6.50
CA ASN A 65 -15.06 -8.62 6.99
C ASN A 65 -15.91 -7.34 7.15
N GLN A 66 -15.35 -6.31 7.81
CA GLN A 66 -16.01 -5.01 7.94
C GLN A 66 -16.28 -4.37 6.58
N LEU A 67 -15.30 -4.39 5.68
CA LEU A 67 -15.44 -3.81 4.34
C LEU A 67 -16.57 -4.48 3.52
N VAL A 68 -16.70 -5.81 3.63
CA VAL A 68 -17.67 -6.57 2.82
C VAL A 68 -19.07 -6.56 3.46
N PHE A 69 -19.17 -6.77 4.76
CA PHE A 69 -20.46 -7.07 5.40
C PHE A 69 -21.05 -5.93 6.22
N ASN A 70 -20.22 -4.99 6.70
CA ASN A 70 -20.75 -3.89 7.51
C ASN A 70 -21.33 -2.78 6.64
N GLN A 71 -22.66 -2.74 6.55
CA GLN A 71 -23.40 -1.74 5.75
C GLN A 71 -23.48 -0.36 6.41
N GLU A 72 -23.08 -0.22 7.67
CA GLU A 72 -23.05 1.06 8.38
C GLU A 72 -21.86 1.90 7.97
N ILE A 73 -20.77 1.26 7.47
CA ILE A 73 -19.59 1.97 6.97
C ILE A 73 -19.93 2.79 5.73
N LYS A 74 -19.62 4.09 5.77
CA LYS A 74 -19.84 5.06 4.67
C LYS A 74 -18.57 5.52 4.01
N GLY A 75 -17.43 5.42 4.70
CA GLY A 75 -16.14 5.81 4.18
C GLY A 75 -15.04 4.85 4.59
N VAL A 76 -13.98 4.83 3.79
CA VAL A 76 -12.77 4.04 4.05
C VAL A 76 -11.58 4.96 4.01
N ILE A 77 -10.73 4.89 5.02
CA ILE A 77 -9.42 5.55 5.04
C ILE A 77 -8.36 4.46 4.99
N VAL A 78 -7.44 4.58 4.04
CA VAL A 78 -6.24 3.75 3.98
C VAL A 78 -5.03 4.62 4.26
N ASP A 79 -4.24 4.26 5.26
CA ASP A 79 -3.08 5.01 5.68
C ASP A 79 -1.79 4.27 5.29
N VAL A 80 -1.08 4.83 4.31
CA VAL A 80 0.22 4.36 3.84
C VAL A 80 1.35 5.32 4.24
N ARG A 81 1.12 6.16 5.23
CA ARG A 81 2.19 7.00 5.79
C ARG A 81 3.24 6.13 6.45
N ASN A 82 4.49 6.49 6.25
CA ASN A 82 5.66 5.73 6.72
C ASN A 82 5.68 4.26 6.22
N ASN A 83 5.07 4.00 5.06
CA ASN A 83 5.06 2.69 4.43
C ASN A 83 6.05 2.64 3.27
N GLY A 84 7.14 1.90 3.44
CA GLY A 84 8.24 1.77 2.48
C GLY A 84 7.91 0.96 1.22
N GLY A 85 6.66 0.52 1.05
CA GLY A 85 6.25 -0.35 -0.06
C GLY A 85 6.37 -1.83 0.29
N GLY A 86 6.68 -2.65 -0.69
CA GLY A 86 6.81 -4.11 -0.55
C GLY A 86 6.46 -4.86 -1.83
N ALA A 87 5.77 -5.98 -1.71
CA ALA A 87 5.46 -6.84 -2.84
C ALA A 87 4.35 -6.26 -3.72
N LEU A 88 4.55 -6.38 -5.04
CA LEU A 88 3.58 -5.92 -6.03
C LEU A 88 2.19 -6.57 -5.85
N TRP A 89 2.17 -7.86 -5.58
CA TRP A 89 0.92 -8.61 -5.40
C TRP A 89 0.12 -8.14 -4.19
N ASP A 90 0.79 -7.66 -3.15
CA ASP A 90 0.14 -7.13 -1.96
C ASP A 90 -0.56 -5.79 -2.23
N MET A 91 -0.04 -5.00 -3.18
CA MET A 91 -0.76 -3.82 -3.64
C MET A 91 -2.16 -4.19 -4.20
N PHE A 92 -2.25 -5.26 -4.98
CA PHE A 92 -3.55 -5.73 -5.49
C PHE A 92 -4.46 -6.26 -4.37
N THR A 93 -3.88 -6.87 -3.34
CA THR A 93 -4.61 -7.35 -2.16
C THR A 93 -5.24 -6.20 -1.37
N VAL A 94 -4.56 -5.05 -1.29
CA VAL A 94 -5.09 -3.85 -0.63
C VAL A 94 -6.03 -3.06 -1.57
N LEU A 95 -5.55 -2.77 -2.76
CA LEU A 95 -6.23 -1.85 -3.69
C LEU A 95 -7.42 -2.52 -4.39
N GLY A 96 -7.28 -3.78 -4.82
CA GLY A 96 -8.31 -4.47 -5.58
C GLY A 96 -9.71 -4.45 -4.94
N PRO A 97 -9.86 -4.73 -3.63
CA PRO A 97 -11.14 -4.63 -2.93
C PRO A 97 -11.70 -3.20 -2.85
N LEU A 98 -10.86 -2.19 -3.03
CA LEU A 98 -11.24 -0.77 -3.00
C LEU A 98 -11.57 -0.20 -4.38
N LEU A 99 -11.43 -1.00 -5.44
CA LEU A 99 -11.78 -0.62 -6.80
C LEU A 99 -13.24 -0.96 -7.12
N LYS A 100 -13.88 -0.13 -7.96
CA LYS A 100 -15.20 -0.41 -8.55
C LYS A 100 -15.08 -1.13 -9.88
N GLU A 101 -13.98 -0.92 -10.58
CA GLU A 101 -13.63 -1.50 -11.88
C GLU A 101 -12.11 -1.54 -12.06
N ASP A 102 -11.64 -2.27 -13.05
CA ASP A 102 -10.22 -2.30 -13.40
C ASP A 102 -9.72 -0.88 -13.69
N THR A 103 -8.61 -0.50 -13.05
CA THR A 103 -8.13 0.88 -13.04
C THR A 103 -6.71 0.95 -13.58
N HIS A 104 -6.47 1.87 -14.50
CA HIS A 104 -5.12 2.22 -14.94
C HIS A 104 -4.36 2.87 -13.78
N VAL A 105 -3.22 2.33 -13.42
CA VAL A 105 -2.38 2.85 -12.31
C VAL A 105 -1.40 3.89 -12.86
N LEU A 106 -0.60 3.48 -13.83
CA LEU A 106 0.45 4.30 -14.47
C LEU A 106 0.95 3.56 -15.73
N ASP A 107 1.76 4.24 -16.55
CA ASP A 107 2.49 3.57 -17.62
C ASP A 107 3.87 3.15 -17.14
N THR A 108 4.32 2.00 -17.62
CA THR A 108 5.66 1.48 -17.37
C THR A 108 6.40 1.17 -18.66
N LYS A 109 7.72 1.24 -18.63
CA LYS A 109 8.58 0.63 -19.64
C LYS A 109 9.70 -0.13 -18.96
N THR A 110 10.00 -1.29 -19.50
CA THR A 110 11.02 -2.19 -18.96
C THR A 110 12.33 -2.07 -19.72
N LYS A 111 13.43 -2.21 -19.00
CA LYS A 111 14.77 -2.24 -19.57
C LYS A 111 14.97 -3.50 -20.44
N ILE A 112 15.43 -3.31 -21.66
CA ILE A 112 15.66 -4.37 -22.65
C ILE A 112 17.14 -4.62 -22.98
N GLY A 113 18.03 -3.74 -22.50
CA GLY A 113 19.47 -3.84 -22.71
C GLY A 113 20.27 -3.21 -21.57
N LEU A 114 21.60 -3.19 -21.70
CA LEU A 114 22.52 -2.67 -20.69
C LEU A 114 22.80 -1.16 -20.84
N GLY A 115 22.48 -0.59 -21.98
CA GLY A 115 22.66 0.85 -22.23
C GLY A 115 21.74 1.69 -21.35
N ARG A 116 22.13 2.91 -21.04
CA ARG A 116 21.36 3.82 -20.17
C ARG A 116 19.92 4.02 -20.66
N LEU A 117 19.71 4.07 -21.96
CA LEU A 117 18.42 4.35 -22.61
C LEU A 117 17.77 3.14 -23.27
N ASP A 118 18.28 1.94 -23.02
CA ASP A 118 17.78 0.70 -23.60
C ASP A 118 16.52 0.24 -22.90
N TYR A 119 15.42 0.93 -23.15
CA TYR A 119 14.10 0.61 -22.67
C TYR A 119 13.17 0.24 -23.83
N GLY A 120 12.23 -0.64 -23.56
CA GLY A 120 11.13 -0.97 -24.46
C GLY A 120 10.09 0.16 -24.55
N GLU A 121 8.95 -0.19 -25.14
CA GLU A 121 7.82 0.73 -25.27
C GLU A 121 7.10 0.94 -23.93
N TRP A 122 6.35 2.02 -23.83
CA TRP A 122 5.45 2.28 -22.71
C TRP A 122 4.24 1.35 -22.78
N ASN A 123 3.94 0.71 -21.67
CA ASN A 123 2.79 -0.17 -21.52
C ASN A 123 1.95 0.27 -20.32
N PRO A 124 0.62 0.23 -20.41
CA PRO A 124 -0.24 0.50 -19.29
C PRO A 124 -0.07 -0.58 -18.22
N PHE A 125 0.00 -0.15 -16.99
CA PHE A 125 -0.04 -1.00 -15.82
C PHE A 125 -1.38 -0.78 -15.12
N ASN A 126 -2.20 -1.83 -15.02
CA ASN A 126 -3.55 -1.78 -14.49
C ASN A 126 -3.66 -2.58 -13.20
N ALA A 127 -4.45 -2.07 -12.27
CA ALA A 127 -4.93 -2.81 -11.11
C ALA A 127 -6.32 -3.39 -11.41
N GLN A 128 -6.51 -4.63 -11.04
CA GLN A 128 -7.78 -5.33 -11.23
C GLN A 128 -8.67 -5.18 -10.00
N VAL A 129 -9.96 -5.01 -10.22
CA VAL A 129 -10.95 -5.08 -9.16
C VAL A 129 -10.97 -6.48 -8.54
N THR A 130 -11.04 -6.53 -7.21
CA THR A 130 -11.25 -7.77 -6.47
C THR A 130 -12.69 -7.80 -5.97
N THR A 131 -13.46 -8.79 -6.40
CA THR A 131 -14.87 -8.94 -6.03
C THR A 131 -15.04 -9.54 -4.63
N GLN A 132 -16.21 -9.37 -4.03
CA GLN A 132 -16.55 -10.00 -2.76
C GLN A 132 -16.37 -11.53 -2.81
N ARG A 133 -16.72 -12.16 -3.94
CA ARG A 133 -16.49 -13.60 -4.13
C ARG A 133 -15.01 -13.95 -4.04
N GLN A 134 -14.15 -13.22 -4.73
CA GLN A 134 -12.71 -13.47 -4.73
C GLN A 134 -12.10 -13.26 -3.35
N VAL A 135 -12.56 -12.24 -2.61
CA VAL A 135 -12.15 -12.04 -1.20
C VAL A 135 -12.59 -13.24 -0.35
N GLY A 136 -13.82 -13.69 -0.48
CA GLY A 136 -14.32 -14.86 0.26
C GLY A 136 -13.54 -16.13 -0.06
N GLU A 137 -13.19 -16.36 -1.33
CA GLU A 137 -12.34 -17.48 -1.75
C GLU A 137 -10.91 -17.37 -1.17
N MET A 138 -10.33 -16.17 -1.16
CA MET A 138 -8.99 -15.92 -0.60
C MET A 138 -8.94 -16.14 0.91
N LEU A 139 -9.99 -15.76 1.64
CA LEU A 139 -10.07 -15.82 3.10
C LEU A 139 -10.81 -17.07 3.61
N ASP A 140 -11.16 -17.99 2.73
CA ASP A 140 -11.88 -19.23 3.03
C ASP A 140 -13.18 -19.00 3.82
N TRP A 141 -13.95 -17.98 3.40
CA TRP A 141 -15.24 -17.70 4.01
C TRP A 141 -16.33 -18.65 3.49
N ASP A 142 -17.13 -19.16 4.41
CA ASP A 142 -18.28 -19.96 4.07
C ASP A 142 -19.34 -19.17 3.29
N GLY A 143 -19.79 -19.72 2.18
CA GLY A 143 -20.90 -19.20 1.41
C GLY A 143 -20.49 -18.66 0.03
N LYS A 144 -21.51 -18.41 -0.79
CA LYS A 144 -21.33 -17.84 -2.12
C LYS A 144 -21.56 -16.33 -2.08
N LEU A 145 -20.49 -15.57 -2.07
CA LEU A 145 -20.54 -14.12 -2.17
C LEU A 145 -20.76 -13.68 -3.64
N PRO A 146 -21.36 -12.48 -3.85
CA PRO A 146 -21.62 -11.96 -5.19
C PRO A 146 -20.34 -11.51 -5.91
N GLU A 147 -20.41 -11.47 -7.24
CA GLU A 147 -19.40 -10.88 -8.14
C GLU A 147 -19.50 -9.36 -8.18
N THR A 148 -19.62 -8.72 -7.04
CA THR A 148 -19.65 -7.26 -6.90
C THR A 148 -18.38 -6.75 -6.23
N ASN A 149 -18.02 -5.50 -6.50
CA ASN A 149 -16.89 -4.88 -5.80
C ASN A 149 -17.15 -4.77 -4.29
N CYS A 150 -16.08 -4.70 -3.49
CA CYS A 150 -16.20 -4.64 -2.04
C CYS A 150 -16.46 -3.23 -1.52
N ILE A 151 -15.94 -2.19 -2.20
CA ILE A 151 -16.06 -0.78 -1.74
C ILE A 151 -17.51 -0.26 -1.82
N GLY A 152 -18.34 -0.76 -2.74
CA GLY A 152 -19.71 -0.29 -2.91
C GLY A 152 -19.78 1.20 -3.23
N ASP A 153 -20.67 1.93 -2.55
CA ASP A 153 -20.84 3.38 -2.74
C ASP A 153 -19.99 4.24 -1.80
N ARG A 154 -19.12 3.61 -1.02
CA ARG A 154 -18.29 4.31 -0.02
C ARG A 154 -17.30 5.26 -0.68
N LYS A 155 -16.93 6.29 0.06
CA LYS A 155 -15.81 7.17 -0.29
C LYS A 155 -14.50 6.56 0.21
N LEU A 156 -13.41 6.86 -0.51
CA LEU A 156 -12.08 6.40 -0.17
C LEU A 156 -11.16 7.60 0.06
N VAL A 157 -10.42 7.57 1.16
CA VAL A 157 -9.31 8.48 1.40
C VAL A 157 -8.03 7.66 1.51
N LEU A 158 -6.97 8.13 0.87
CA LEU A 158 -5.62 7.60 1.05
C LEU A 158 -4.75 8.66 1.72
N LEU A 159 -4.15 8.32 2.86
CA LEU A 159 -3.19 9.18 3.55
C LEU A 159 -1.77 8.85 3.12
N THR A 160 -1.02 9.89 2.74
CA THR A 160 0.36 9.77 2.29
C THR A 160 1.30 10.72 3.02
N ASP A 161 2.58 10.37 3.10
CA ASP A 161 3.66 11.23 3.56
C ASP A 161 4.93 11.06 2.74
N ASN A 162 6.00 11.74 3.14
CA ASN A 162 7.29 11.69 2.45
C ASN A 162 8.00 10.31 2.57
N TRP A 163 7.49 9.41 3.41
CA TRP A 163 7.97 8.05 3.59
C TRP A 163 7.06 6.99 2.97
N SER A 164 6.01 7.44 2.29
CA SER A 164 5.23 6.56 1.40
C SER A 164 6.07 6.29 0.15
N VAL A 165 6.54 5.05 -0.02
CA VAL A 165 7.52 4.67 -1.06
C VAL A 165 7.02 3.49 -1.88
N SER A 166 7.44 3.37 -3.13
CA SER A 166 7.25 2.16 -3.97
C SER A 166 5.77 1.78 -4.14
N MET A 167 5.31 0.67 -3.60
CA MET A 167 3.90 0.22 -3.73
C MET A 167 2.92 1.21 -3.10
N SER A 168 3.30 1.95 -2.07
CA SER A 168 2.49 3.05 -1.52
C SER A 168 2.26 4.14 -2.56
N GLU A 169 3.27 4.46 -3.36
CA GLU A 169 3.21 5.46 -4.42
C GLU A 169 2.36 4.98 -5.61
N MET A 170 2.50 3.70 -5.99
CA MET A 170 1.65 3.11 -7.03
C MET A 170 0.19 3.08 -6.59
N THR A 171 -0.07 2.77 -5.31
CA THR A 171 -1.42 2.87 -4.72
C THR A 171 -1.94 4.30 -4.79
N ALA A 172 -1.13 5.28 -4.44
CA ALA A 172 -1.50 6.70 -4.54
C ALA A 172 -1.78 7.13 -5.98
N ALA A 173 -0.96 6.69 -6.95
CA ALA A 173 -1.18 6.96 -8.36
C ALA A 173 -2.52 6.40 -8.87
N ALA A 174 -2.88 5.20 -8.45
CA ALA A 174 -4.17 4.59 -8.78
C ALA A 174 -5.34 5.34 -8.13
N VAL A 175 -5.25 5.59 -6.82
CA VAL A 175 -6.33 6.24 -6.05
C VAL A 175 -6.64 7.63 -6.57
N LYS A 176 -5.65 8.40 -7.02
CA LYS A 176 -5.86 9.71 -7.65
C LYS A 176 -6.74 9.70 -8.90
N GLN A 177 -6.88 8.57 -9.56
CA GLN A 177 -7.71 8.43 -10.77
C GLN A 177 -9.15 8.06 -10.44
N LEU A 178 -9.46 7.70 -9.18
CA LEU A 178 -10.77 7.24 -8.77
C LEU A 178 -11.70 8.42 -8.44
N PRO A 179 -12.87 8.57 -9.10
CA PRO A 179 -13.75 9.72 -8.90
C PRO A 179 -14.43 9.76 -7.51
N TYR A 180 -14.33 8.67 -6.75
CA TYR A 180 -14.86 8.53 -5.39
C TYR A 180 -13.78 8.56 -4.31
N ALA A 181 -12.53 8.82 -4.69
CA ALA A 181 -11.40 8.79 -3.80
C ALA A 181 -10.64 10.13 -3.76
N THR A 182 -9.85 10.33 -2.70
CA THR A 182 -9.02 11.52 -2.50
C THR A 182 -7.72 11.12 -1.81
N VAL A 183 -6.59 11.61 -2.31
CA VAL A 183 -5.29 11.46 -1.65
C VAL A 183 -5.04 12.71 -0.81
N ILE A 184 -4.81 12.53 0.49
CA ILE A 184 -4.57 13.61 1.46
C ILE A 184 -3.19 13.42 2.09
N GLY A 185 -2.48 14.50 2.37
CA GLY A 185 -1.24 14.46 3.13
C GLY A 185 -0.07 15.13 2.46
N GLN A 186 1.08 14.49 2.43
CA GLN A 186 2.29 15.02 1.83
C GLN A 186 2.65 14.25 0.56
N ARG A 187 3.43 14.90 -0.30
CA ARG A 187 3.99 14.27 -1.48
C ARG A 187 4.82 13.05 -1.09
N THR A 188 4.66 11.96 -1.81
CA THR A 188 5.38 10.71 -1.60
C THR A 188 6.87 10.83 -1.94
N PHE A 189 7.65 9.81 -1.68
CA PHE A 189 9.11 9.82 -1.76
C PHE A 189 9.65 10.01 -3.19
N GLY A 190 9.07 9.33 -4.18
CA GLY A 190 9.57 9.30 -5.55
C GLY A 190 10.50 8.12 -5.84
N GLY A 191 10.23 6.98 -5.25
CA GLY A 191 10.97 5.73 -5.46
C GLY A 191 10.06 4.60 -5.95
N LEU A 192 9.53 4.74 -7.16
CA LEU A 192 8.54 3.80 -7.73
C LEU A 192 9.16 2.62 -8.48
N GLY A 193 10.41 2.77 -8.93
CA GLY A 193 11.05 1.73 -9.72
C GLY A 193 11.29 0.46 -8.92
N PRO A 194 10.73 -0.70 -9.33
CA PRO A 194 10.91 -1.93 -8.59
C PRO A 194 12.39 -2.33 -8.57
N LEU A 195 12.86 -2.68 -7.39
CA LEU A 195 14.20 -3.19 -7.17
C LEU A 195 14.24 -4.65 -7.62
N THR A 196 15.12 -4.94 -8.57
CA THR A 196 15.20 -6.29 -9.14
C THR A 196 16.46 -7.01 -8.69
N THR A 197 16.34 -8.34 -8.57
CA THR A 197 17.48 -9.22 -8.44
C THR A 197 18.28 -9.27 -9.75
N LYS A 198 19.46 -9.87 -9.73
CA LYS A 198 20.34 -9.95 -10.89
C LYS A 198 19.63 -10.56 -12.11
N THR A 199 19.54 -9.77 -13.16
CA THR A 199 19.11 -10.20 -14.50
C THR A 199 20.19 -9.83 -15.53
N HIS A 200 20.07 -10.31 -16.76
CA HIS A 200 20.98 -9.93 -17.84
C HIS A 200 20.86 -8.44 -18.28
N THR A 201 19.80 -7.74 -17.85
CA THR A 201 19.58 -6.33 -18.13
C THR A 201 19.75 -5.43 -16.89
N SER A 202 20.12 -5.99 -15.74
CA SER A 202 20.34 -5.23 -14.50
C SER A 202 21.72 -5.49 -13.94
N PHE A 203 22.29 -4.48 -13.28
CA PHE A 203 23.53 -4.63 -12.52
C PHE A 203 23.26 -4.97 -11.04
N SER A 204 22.07 -5.43 -10.73
CA SER A 204 21.70 -5.87 -9.39
C SER A 204 22.43 -7.16 -9.00
N GLY A 205 22.73 -7.29 -7.72
CA GLY A 205 23.28 -8.50 -7.16
C GLY A 205 24.25 -8.26 -6.01
N GLN A 206 24.82 -9.35 -5.55
CA GLN A 206 25.81 -9.33 -4.49
C GLN A 206 27.21 -9.15 -5.08
N PHE A 207 27.93 -8.15 -4.60
CA PHE A 207 29.31 -7.85 -4.97
C PHE A 207 30.19 -7.95 -3.72
N GLY A 208 31.37 -8.49 -3.86
CA GLY A 208 32.36 -8.66 -2.81
C GLY A 208 33.02 -10.03 -2.82
N ASP A 209 34.05 -10.19 -2.02
CA ASP A 209 34.71 -11.48 -1.85
C ASP A 209 33.84 -12.37 -0.96
N ARG A 210 33.36 -13.47 -1.52
CA ARG A 210 32.56 -14.47 -0.79
C ARG A 210 33.32 -15.15 0.36
N ASN A 211 34.65 -15.01 0.40
CA ASN A 211 35.50 -15.59 1.44
C ASN A 211 35.77 -14.62 2.60
N LEU A 212 35.35 -13.37 2.49
CA LEU A 212 35.45 -12.40 3.59
C LEU A 212 34.10 -12.35 4.30
N GLU A 213 34.01 -12.89 5.49
CA GLU A 213 32.85 -12.76 6.35
C GLU A 213 32.53 -11.28 6.54
N ASN A 214 31.29 -10.88 6.29
CA ASN A 214 30.73 -9.52 6.47
C ASN A 214 31.14 -8.41 5.48
N THR A 215 31.65 -8.71 4.29
CA THR A 215 32.01 -7.69 3.28
C THR A 215 31.16 -7.75 2.00
N SER A 216 30.01 -8.36 2.04
CA SER A 216 29.12 -8.44 0.89
C SER A 216 28.28 -7.18 0.75
N TYR A 217 28.35 -6.55 -0.41
CA TYR A 217 27.50 -5.43 -0.78
C TYR A 217 26.39 -5.93 -1.70
N PHE A 218 25.15 -5.52 -1.43
CA PHE A 218 24.04 -5.71 -2.35
C PHE A 218 23.80 -4.41 -3.11
N VAL A 219 23.70 -4.52 -4.43
CA VAL A 219 23.29 -3.43 -5.30
C VAL A 219 21.96 -3.81 -5.94
N TYR A 220 20.96 -2.98 -5.77
CA TYR A 220 19.69 -3.08 -6.46
C TYR A 220 19.58 -1.98 -7.48
N THR A 221 19.12 -2.30 -8.67
CA THR A 221 18.83 -1.34 -9.70
C THR A 221 17.40 -1.56 -10.19
N SER A 222 16.68 -0.47 -10.44
CA SER A 222 15.40 -0.58 -11.11
C SER A 222 15.58 -0.93 -12.57
N THR A 223 14.73 -1.80 -13.07
CA THR A 223 14.60 -2.11 -14.50
C THR A 223 13.37 -1.50 -15.14
N TRP A 224 12.61 -0.74 -14.38
CA TRP A 224 11.43 -0.02 -14.89
C TRP A 224 11.64 1.48 -14.83
N MET A 225 10.93 2.16 -15.71
CA MET A 225 10.56 3.57 -15.56
C MET A 225 9.05 3.67 -15.52
N SER A 226 8.54 4.62 -14.76
CA SER A 226 7.10 4.86 -14.60
C SER A 226 6.76 6.31 -14.85
N ARG A 227 5.55 6.53 -15.39
CA ARG A 227 4.96 7.85 -15.58
C ARG A 227 3.46 7.81 -15.39
N THR A 228 2.87 8.95 -15.11
CA THR A 228 1.40 9.11 -15.12
C THR A 228 0.84 8.89 -16.53
N HIS A 229 -0.49 8.75 -16.61
CA HIS A 229 -1.20 8.72 -17.89
C HIS A 229 -0.88 9.95 -18.77
N ASP A 230 -0.73 11.12 -18.16
CA ASP A 230 -0.40 12.38 -18.85
C ASP A 230 1.09 12.49 -19.21
N GLY A 231 1.89 11.47 -18.89
CA GLY A 231 3.30 11.39 -19.25
C GLY A 231 4.26 12.04 -18.24
N GLU A 232 3.79 12.47 -17.08
CA GLU A 232 4.64 13.01 -16.03
C GLU A 232 5.48 11.90 -15.41
N GLN A 233 6.79 12.11 -15.35
CA GLN A 233 7.72 11.15 -14.72
C GLN A 233 7.54 11.17 -13.20
N LEU A 234 7.46 9.99 -12.60
CA LEU A 234 7.22 9.84 -11.17
C LEU A 234 8.50 9.54 -10.38
N GLU A 235 9.45 8.82 -10.97
CA GLU A 235 10.72 8.48 -10.33
C GLU A 235 11.53 9.73 -10.01
N GLY A 236 11.93 9.88 -8.75
CA GLY A 236 12.63 11.06 -8.23
C GLY A 236 11.71 12.25 -7.91
N ILE A 237 10.41 12.16 -8.18
CA ILE A 237 9.42 13.23 -7.98
C ILE A 237 8.38 12.85 -6.93
N GLY A 238 7.81 11.66 -7.05
CA GLY A 238 6.72 11.17 -6.19
C GLY A 238 5.33 11.67 -6.61
N ILE A 239 4.34 11.22 -5.89
CA ILE A 239 2.92 11.53 -6.12
C ILE A 239 2.53 12.72 -5.24
N THR A 240 2.06 13.80 -5.85
CA THR A 240 1.50 14.94 -5.12
C THR A 240 0.06 14.62 -4.72
N PRO A 241 -0.32 14.76 -3.43
CA PRO A 241 -1.68 14.52 -2.99
C PRO A 241 -2.67 15.52 -3.60
N ASP A 242 -3.95 15.17 -3.62
CA ASP A 242 -5.02 16.08 -4.06
C ASP A 242 -5.21 17.21 -3.07
N ILE A 243 -5.09 16.88 -1.78
CA ILE A 243 -5.18 17.84 -0.68
C ILE A 243 -3.87 17.78 0.12
N PRO A 244 -2.96 18.75 -0.08
CA PRO A 244 -1.72 18.79 0.67
C PRO A 244 -1.97 19.26 2.11
N VAL A 245 -1.69 18.37 3.06
CA VAL A 245 -1.75 18.64 4.50
C VAL A 245 -0.42 18.26 5.12
N LYS A 246 0.27 19.23 5.70
CA LYS A 246 1.53 18.99 6.41
C LYS A 246 1.24 18.69 7.87
N GLN A 247 1.75 17.56 8.36
CA GLN A 247 1.70 17.25 9.77
C GLN A 247 2.59 18.20 10.57
N ASP A 248 2.04 18.86 11.57
CA ASP A 248 2.81 19.58 12.57
C ASP A 248 3.36 18.60 13.61
N PHE A 249 4.69 18.53 13.71
CA PHE A 249 5.35 17.57 14.59
C PHE A 249 5.07 17.84 16.08
N GLU A 250 4.93 19.10 16.49
CA GLU A 250 4.60 19.42 17.89
C GLU A 250 3.15 19.09 18.22
N ARG A 251 2.22 19.37 17.31
CA ARG A 251 0.83 18.97 17.46
C ARG A 251 0.69 17.45 17.56
N PHE A 252 1.37 16.72 16.67
CA PHE A 252 1.33 15.27 16.67
C PHE A 252 1.91 14.67 17.96
N THR A 253 3.13 15.07 18.35
CA THR A 253 3.86 14.42 19.46
C THR A 253 3.47 14.90 20.84
N LYS A 254 3.05 16.19 20.99
CA LYS A 254 2.74 16.77 22.29
C LYS A 254 1.26 16.94 22.56
N GLN A 255 0.45 17.13 21.52
CA GLN A 255 -0.98 17.36 21.66
C GLN A 255 -1.79 16.15 21.16
N HIS A 256 -1.14 15.15 20.56
CA HIS A 256 -1.76 13.96 19.98
C HIS A 256 -2.80 14.29 18.88
N ILE A 257 -2.49 15.33 18.08
CA ILE A 257 -3.35 15.80 17.00
C ILE A 257 -2.71 15.39 15.67
N ASP A 258 -3.43 14.60 14.89
CA ASP A 258 -3.08 14.25 13.53
C ASP A 258 -3.77 15.19 12.54
N ASP A 259 -3.02 16.17 12.02
CA ASP A 259 -3.56 17.20 11.13
C ASP A 259 -4.18 16.64 9.84
N GLN A 260 -3.74 15.47 9.40
CA GLN A 260 -4.27 14.82 8.19
C GLN A 260 -5.57 14.07 8.45
N LEU A 261 -5.76 13.55 9.65
CA LEU A 261 -7.01 12.91 10.07
C LEU A 261 -8.06 13.92 10.53
N GLU A 262 -7.66 15.11 10.99
CA GLU A 262 -8.60 16.18 11.34
C GLU A 262 -9.17 16.90 10.11
N TYR A 263 -8.53 16.77 8.95
CA TYR A 263 -9.02 17.40 7.71
C TYR A 263 -10.25 16.68 7.17
#